data_4e2814d870aee97bd7868352569385f7
#
_entry.id   4e2814d870aee97bd7868352569385f7
#
_cell.length_a   1.000
_cell.length_b   1.000
_cell.length_c   1.000
_cell.angle_alpha   90.00
_cell.angle_beta   90.00
_cell.angle_gamma   90.00
#
_symmetry.space_group_name_H-M   'P 1'
#
loop_
_entity.id
_entity.type
_entity.pdbx_description
1 polymer ?
#
loop_
_entity_poly.entity_id
_entity_poly.type
_entity_poly.pdbx_seq_one_letter_code
_entity_poly.pdbx_strand_id
1 'polypeptide(L)'
;MRTLTLTTGDPPLSFEEAHSLARALAESLLGECTCLSWSDRKAGRESPGGACNRRGSPEAAGYVEYALKRGATLRVLVDGGAYDFLFRDLGEFTNLDLE
;
A
#
# COMPACT_ATOMS: atom_id res chain seq x y z
N MET A 1 12.29 -0.71 -2.26
CA MET A 1 10.92 -1.19 -2.02
C MET A 1 10.41 -1.88 -3.26
N ARG A 2 9.82 -3.04 -3.06
CA ARG A 2 9.25 -3.78 -4.19
C ARG A 2 7.90 -3.18 -4.56
N THR A 3 7.61 -3.11 -5.85
CA THR A 3 6.33 -2.62 -6.34
C THR A 3 5.68 -3.68 -7.21
N LEU A 4 4.45 -4.01 -6.88
CA LEU A 4 3.63 -4.88 -7.72
C LEU A 4 2.60 -4.02 -8.43
N THR A 5 2.38 -4.32 -9.70
CA THR A 5 1.38 -3.61 -10.47
C THR A 5 0.36 -4.63 -10.94
N LEU A 6 -0.90 -4.40 -10.61
CA LEU A 6 -1.98 -5.31 -10.95
C LEU A 6 -2.94 -4.66 -11.93
N THR A 7 -3.38 -5.44 -12.88
CA THR A 7 -4.42 -5.01 -13.81
C THR A 7 -5.57 -5.97 -13.64
N THR A 8 -6.71 -5.48 -13.21
CA THR A 8 -7.79 -6.34 -12.76
C THR A 8 -8.94 -6.49 -13.74
N GLY A 9 -8.92 -5.75 -14.82
CA GLY A 9 -9.91 -5.97 -15.85
C GLY A 9 -11.21 -5.23 -15.65
N ASP A 10 -12.28 -5.75 -16.22
CA ASP A 10 -13.54 -5.07 -16.29
C ASP A 10 -14.65 -6.04 -15.89
N PRO A 11 -15.50 -5.66 -14.94
CA PRO A 11 -15.52 -4.34 -14.28
C PRO A 11 -14.36 -4.19 -13.30
N PRO A 12 -14.00 -2.96 -12.99
CA PRO A 12 -12.89 -2.73 -12.06
C PRO A 12 -13.31 -3.11 -10.64
N LEU A 13 -12.31 -3.40 -9.82
CA LEU A 13 -12.56 -3.75 -8.43
C LEU A 13 -13.01 -2.54 -7.64
N SER A 14 -13.79 -2.78 -6.60
CA SER A 14 -14.08 -1.76 -5.61
C SER A 14 -12.85 -1.57 -4.74
N PHE A 15 -12.86 -0.51 -3.92
CA PHE A 15 -11.76 -0.28 -2.98
C PHE A 15 -11.61 -1.47 -2.03
N GLU A 16 -12.72 -1.98 -1.51
CA GLU A 16 -12.67 -3.09 -0.56
C GLU A 16 -12.10 -4.34 -1.20
N GLU A 17 -12.49 -4.61 -2.44
CA GLU A 17 -11.96 -5.76 -3.15
C GLU A 17 -10.48 -5.59 -3.42
N ALA A 18 -10.09 -4.40 -3.84
CA ALA A 18 -8.68 -4.14 -4.13
C ALA A 18 -7.84 -4.24 -2.87
N HIS A 19 -8.34 -3.72 -1.75
CA HIS A 19 -7.64 -3.78 -0.49
C HIS A 19 -7.45 -5.22 -0.03
N SER A 20 -8.50 -6.01 -0.15
CA SER A 20 -8.45 -7.41 0.24
C SER A 20 -7.43 -8.18 -0.59
N LEU A 21 -7.42 -7.93 -1.89
CA LEU A 21 -6.48 -8.58 -2.78
C LEU A 21 -5.05 -8.14 -2.47
N ALA A 22 -4.84 -6.85 -2.28
CA ALA A 22 -3.50 -6.34 -1.99
C ALA A 22 -2.98 -6.92 -0.68
N ARG A 23 -3.85 -7.04 0.32
CA ARG A 23 -3.45 -7.61 1.59
C ARG A 23 -3.06 -9.07 1.45
N ALA A 24 -3.83 -9.83 0.68
CA ALA A 24 -3.51 -11.23 0.46
C ALA A 24 -2.17 -11.38 -0.22
N LEU A 25 -1.88 -10.54 -1.20
CA LEU A 25 -0.60 -10.57 -1.87
C LEU A 25 0.53 -10.17 -0.93
N ALA A 26 0.31 -9.16 -0.12
CA ALA A 26 1.32 -8.73 0.82
C ALA A 26 1.64 -9.83 1.82
N GLU A 27 0.62 -10.50 2.32
CA GLU A 27 0.84 -11.60 3.27
C GLU A 27 1.55 -12.75 2.61
N SER A 28 1.27 -13.00 1.35
CA SER A 28 1.94 -14.05 0.62
C SER A 28 3.43 -13.76 0.43
N LEU A 29 3.76 -12.52 0.22
CA LEU A 29 5.14 -12.14 -0.07
C LEU A 29 5.95 -11.80 1.17
N LEU A 30 5.30 -11.21 2.17
CA LEU A 30 5.99 -10.70 3.34
C LEU A 30 5.74 -11.50 4.60
N GLY A 31 4.72 -12.34 4.60
CA GLY A 31 4.30 -12.97 5.83
C GLY A 31 3.47 -11.97 6.62
N GLU A 32 3.68 -11.91 7.93
CA GLU A 32 2.96 -10.93 8.72
C GLU A 32 3.34 -9.54 8.29
N CYS A 33 2.35 -8.72 8.07
CA CYS A 33 2.59 -7.37 7.57
C CYS A 33 1.43 -6.46 7.96
N THR A 34 1.66 -5.18 7.79
CA THR A 34 0.63 -4.19 8.07
C THR A 34 0.58 -3.18 6.92
N CYS A 35 -0.60 -2.71 6.63
CA CYS A 35 -0.78 -1.67 5.63
C CYS A 35 -0.55 -0.33 6.31
N LEU A 36 0.46 0.39 5.85
CA LEU A 36 0.85 1.65 6.45
C LEU A 36 0.05 2.82 5.89
N SER A 37 -0.23 2.77 4.60
CA SER A 37 -0.97 3.86 3.96
C SER A 37 -1.59 3.37 2.68
N TRP A 38 -2.57 4.12 2.19
CA TRP A 38 -3.24 3.76 0.94
C TRP A 38 -3.86 5.00 0.32
N SER A 39 -4.18 4.90 -0.96
CA SER A 39 -4.86 5.95 -1.68
C SER A 39 -5.96 5.33 -2.54
N ASP A 40 -7.11 5.96 -2.55
CA ASP A 40 -8.24 5.61 -3.41
C ASP A 40 -8.48 6.84 -4.29
N ARG A 41 -7.91 6.81 -5.47
CA ARG A 41 -7.95 7.97 -6.33
C ARG A 41 -9.35 8.28 -6.83
N LYS A 42 -10.15 7.23 -7.06
CA LYS A 42 -11.49 7.43 -7.56
C LYS A 42 -12.35 8.20 -6.57
N ALA A 43 -12.21 7.89 -5.29
CA ALA A 43 -13.00 8.55 -4.26
C ALA A 43 -12.30 9.77 -3.69
N GLY A 44 -11.06 10.01 -4.08
CA GLY A 44 -10.31 11.14 -3.55
C GLY A 44 -9.99 10.98 -2.08
N ARG A 45 -9.73 9.76 -1.63
CA ARG A 45 -9.42 9.48 -0.23
C ARG A 45 -8.06 8.85 -0.10
N GLU A 46 -7.44 9.06 1.05
CA GLU A 46 -6.19 8.40 1.36
C GLU A 46 -6.08 8.27 2.87
N SER A 47 -5.17 7.41 3.30
CA SER A 47 -4.88 7.21 4.70
C SER A 47 -3.37 7.19 4.88
N PRO A 48 -2.82 7.95 5.79
CA PRO A 48 -3.53 8.83 6.72
C PRO A 48 -4.05 10.06 6.02
N GLY A 49 -5.20 10.52 6.46
CA GLY A 49 -5.82 11.68 5.88
C GLY A 49 -4.95 12.91 6.06
N GLY A 50 -4.92 13.74 5.05
CA GLY A 50 -4.11 14.93 5.10
C GLY A 50 -2.66 14.72 4.75
N ALA A 51 -2.21 13.48 4.64
CA ALA A 51 -0.81 13.23 4.33
C ALA A 51 -0.47 13.65 2.93
N CYS A 52 -1.44 13.71 2.05
CA CYS A 52 -1.21 14.10 0.67
C CYS A 52 -1.42 15.57 0.44
N ASN A 53 -1.38 16.32 1.46
CA ASN A 53 -1.66 17.71 1.37
C ASN A 53 -0.49 18.51 0.90
N ARG A 54 0.32 17.96 0.07
CA ARG A 54 1.48 18.61 -0.40
C ARG A 54 1.32 18.99 -1.81
N ARG A 55 1.81 20.11 -2.10
CA ARG A 55 1.98 20.47 -3.48
C ARG A 55 3.23 19.83 -3.92
N GLY A 56 3.30 19.37 -5.05
CA GLY A 56 4.49 18.78 -5.52
C GLY A 56 4.19 17.64 -6.41
N SER A 57 5.18 16.85 -6.70
CA SER A 57 5.03 15.78 -7.65
C SER A 57 4.26 14.61 -7.04
N PRO A 58 3.62 13.83 -7.87
CA PRO A 58 2.93 12.64 -7.39
C PRO A 58 3.84 11.67 -6.66
N GLU A 59 5.12 11.64 -7.03
CA GLU A 59 6.04 10.74 -6.37
C GLU A 59 6.26 11.12 -4.93
N ALA A 60 6.03 12.40 -4.62
CA ALA A 60 6.22 12.88 -3.26
C ALA A 60 4.92 12.97 -2.50
N ALA A 61 3.90 12.25 -2.94
CA ALA A 61 2.61 12.28 -2.25
C ALA A 61 2.80 11.92 -0.79
N GLY A 62 2.07 12.61 0.06
CA GLY A 62 2.28 12.47 1.50
C GLY A 62 2.08 11.07 2.02
N TYR A 63 1.10 10.34 1.48
CA TYR A 63 0.86 8.99 1.98
C TYR A 63 2.03 8.06 1.62
N VAL A 64 2.72 8.32 0.53
CA VAL A 64 3.88 7.53 0.15
C VAL A 64 5.04 7.86 1.08
N GLU A 65 5.29 9.13 1.31
CA GLU A 65 6.35 9.53 2.23
C GLU A 65 6.11 8.99 3.63
N TYR A 66 4.86 9.04 4.06
CA TYR A 66 4.48 8.54 5.37
C TYR A 66 4.90 7.06 5.50
N ALA A 67 4.58 6.28 4.48
CA ALA A 67 4.88 4.86 4.50
C ALA A 67 6.38 4.60 4.42
N LEU A 68 7.08 5.34 3.57
CA LEU A 68 8.51 5.15 3.43
C LEU A 68 9.25 5.44 4.72
N LYS A 69 8.84 6.47 5.42
CA LYS A 69 9.49 6.81 6.68
C LYS A 69 9.22 5.79 7.76
N ARG A 70 8.21 4.97 7.58
CA ARG A 70 7.88 3.94 8.55
C ARG A 70 8.28 2.55 8.10
N GLY A 71 9.11 2.48 7.06
CA GLY A 71 9.71 1.22 6.68
C GLY A 71 8.93 0.40 5.69
N ALA A 72 8.13 1.03 4.84
CA ALA A 72 7.41 0.29 3.82
C ALA A 72 8.37 -0.50 2.93
N THR A 73 8.02 -1.74 2.65
CA THR A 73 8.84 -2.60 1.82
C THR A 73 8.11 -3.11 0.60
N LEU A 74 6.79 -2.92 0.53
CA LEU A 74 6.00 -3.38 -0.59
C LEU A 74 4.94 -2.35 -0.94
N ARG A 75 4.81 -2.09 -2.23
CA ARG A 75 3.78 -1.22 -2.75
C ARG A 75 2.96 -2.01 -3.76
N VAL A 76 1.64 -1.93 -3.65
CA VAL A 76 0.74 -2.60 -4.59
C VAL A 76 -0.09 -1.54 -5.29
N LEU A 77 0.14 -1.39 -6.58
CA LEU A 77 -0.61 -0.47 -7.42
C LEU A 77 -1.64 -1.26 -8.20
N VAL A 78 -2.87 -0.82 -8.14
CA VAL A 78 -3.98 -1.51 -8.80
C VAL A 78 -4.54 -0.63 -9.89
N ASP A 79 -4.64 -1.18 -11.08
CA ASP A 79 -5.28 -0.54 -12.24
C ASP A 79 -4.71 0.85 -12.50
N GLY A 80 -3.40 0.89 -12.70
CA GLY A 80 -2.75 2.13 -13.07
C GLY A 80 -2.68 3.16 -11.98
N GLY A 81 -2.81 2.71 -10.74
CA GLY A 81 -2.75 3.63 -9.61
C GLY A 81 -4.09 4.10 -9.12
N ALA A 82 -5.18 3.53 -9.64
CA ALA A 82 -6.50 3.86 -9.12
C ALA A 82 -6.55 3.60 -7.63
N TYR A 83 -5.89 2.54 -7.19
CA TYR A 83 -5.71 2.25 -5.77
C TYR A 83 -4.23 1.98 -5.54
N ASP A 84 -3.74 2.33 -4.37
CA ASP A 84 -2.32 2.23 -4.04
C ASP A 84 -2.23 1.85 -2.56
N PHE A 85 -1.49 0.80 -2.26
CA PHE A 85 -1.37 0.30 -0.89
C PHE A 85 0.09 0.08 -0.58
N LEU A 86 0.54 0.53 0.59
CA LEU A 86 1.92 0.36 0.99
C LEU A 86 1.98 -0.42 2.31
N PHE A 87 2.83 -1.45 2.32
CA PHE A 87 2.88 -2.40 3.42
C PHE A 87 4.27 -2.49 4.00
N ARG A 88 4.32 -2.89 5.25
CA ARG A 88 5.56 -3.15 5.94
C ARG A 88 5.56 -4.57 6.47
N ASP A 89 6.71 -5.22 6.36
CA ASP A 89 6.94 -6.58 6.86
C ASP A 89 7.13 -6.55 8.37
N LEU A 90 6.39 -7.35 9.08
CA LEU A 90 6.52 -7.47 10.53
C LEU A 90 7.21 -8.76 10.94
N GLY A 91 7.54 -9.60 9.99
CA GLY A 91 8.06 -10.92 10.29
C GLY A 91 9.38 -10.91 11.01
N GLU A 92 10.15 -9.85 10.85
CA GLU A 92 11.44 -9.77 11.51
C GLU A 92 11.31 -9.83 13.01
N PHE A 93 10.27 -9.21 13.53
CA PHE A 93 10.07 -9.22 14.96
C PHE A 93 9.79 -10.62 15.45
N THR A 94 9.00 -11.34 14.68
CA THR A 94 8.69 -12.71 15.01
C THR A 94 9.94 -13.56 15.03
N ASN A 95 10.79 -13.38 14.04
CA ASN A 95 12.02 -14.14 13.97
C ASN A 95 12.90 -13.88 15.16
N LEU A 96 13.00 -12.64 15.56
CA LEU A 96 13.83 -12.28 16.70
C LEU A 96 13.30 -12.90 17.97
N ASP A 97 12.00 -12.95 18.09
CA ASP A 97 11.39 -13.53 19.27
C ASP A 97 11.69 -15.00 19.41
N LEU A 98 11.85 -15.65 18.29
CA LEU A 98 12.10 -17.09 18.32
C LEU A 98 13.53 -17.41 18.71
N GLU A 99 14.40 -16.46 18.56
CA GLU A 99 15.80 -16.70 18.92
C GLU A 99 15.98 -16.69 20.41
#